data_d6e91d56fcbd8859dd5e7192e8451282
#
_entry.id   d6e91d56fcbd8859dd5e7192e8451282
#
_cell.length_a   1.000
_cell.length_b   1.000
_cell.length_c   1.000
_cell.angle_alpha   90.00
_cell.angle_beta   90.00
_cell.angle_gamma   90.00
#
_symmetry.space_group_name_H-M   'P 1'
#
loop_
_entity.id
_entity.type
_entity.pdbx_description
1 polymer ?
#
loop_
_entity_poly.entity_id
_entity_poly.type
_entity_poly.pdbx_seq_one_letter_code
_entity_poly.pdbx_strand_id
1 'polypeptide(L)'
;MKNKIKLEKEKNEYFIEWIYKIWHHHDTIDDLYNCNYDVKIKFGENEFYYKILKDDIMVGFVGLDLRDDEVLNQHTLYINRLYIDEEYRNMGIGEEVIKKIIDIAKDMNRDIELEVFGNNPAIHLYEKMGFKVHYRDMILKI
;
A
#
# COMPACT_ATOMS: atom_id res chain seq x y z
N MET A 1 18.46 0.90 -18.70
CA MET A 1 17.27 1.73 -18.88
C MET A 1 16.34 1.58 -17.68
N LYS A 2 15.77 2.70 -17.26
CA LYS A 2 14.78 2.66 -16.17
C LYS A 2 13.47 2.05 -16.67
N ASN A 3 12.78 1.34 -15.80
CA ASN A 3 11.43 0.85 -16.07
C ASN A 3 10.50 2.04 -16.30
N LYS A 4 9.65 1.93 -17.32
CA LYS A 4 8.59 2.93 -17.51
C LYS A 4 7.41 2.55 -16.64
N ILE A 5 7.29 3.22 -15.51
CA ILE A 5 6.22 2.97 -14.53
C ILE A 5 5.16 4.03 -14.66
N LYS A 6 3.91 3.58 -14.69
CA LYS A 6 2.74 4.44 -14.78
C LYS A 6 1.69 3.97 -13.78
N LEU A 7 1.00 4.90 -13.15
CA LEU A 7 -0.18 4.62 -12.35
C LEU A 7 -1.42 4.99 -13.15
N GLU A 8 -2.36 4.05 -13.25
CA GLU A 8 -3.61 4.26 -13.98
C GLU A 8 -4.78 3.97 -13.06
N LYS A 9 -5.60 4.99 -12.82
CA LYS A 9 -6.74 4.89 -11.92
C LYS A 9 -7.82 3.99 -12.50
N GLU A 10 -8.40 3.14 -11.65
CA GLU A 10 -9.51 2.28 -12.02
C GLU A 10 -10.47 2.18 -10.83
N LYS A 11 -11.72 1.81 -11.07
CA LYS A 11 -12.70 1.65 -10.00
C LYS A 11 -12.29 0.54 -9.03
N ASN A 12 -12.66 0.69 -7.76
CA ASN A 12 -12.20 -0.18 -6.69
C ASN A 12 -12.49 -1.66 -6.95
N GLU A 13 -13.66 -1.97 -7.49
CA GLU A 13 -14.12 -3.36 -7.74
C GLU A 13 -13.21 -4.10 -8.72
N TYR A 14 -12.51 -3.39 -9.58
CA TYR A 14 -11.55 -3.98 -10.51
C TYR A 14 -10.46 -4.76 -9.77
N PHE A 15 -10.13 -4.36 -8.54
CA PHE A 15 -8.98 -4.88 -7.80
C PHE A 15 -9.32 -6.01 -6.83
N ILE A 16 -10.58 -6.44 -6.75
CA ILE A 16 -11.02 -7.44 -5.77
C ILE A 16 -10.21 -8.74 -5.87
N GLU A 17 -10.01 -9.27 -7.07
CA GLU A 17 -9.24 -10.52 -7.24
C GLU A 17 -7.77 -10.35 -6.86
N TRP A 18 -7.21 -9.17 -7.13
CA TRP A 18 -5.84 -8.83 -6.72
C TRP A 18 -5.71 -8.79 -5.20
N ILE A 19 -6.69 -8.25 -4.50
CA ILE A 19 -6.70 -8.18 -3.04
C ILE A 19 -6.78 -9.59 -2.44
N TYR A 20 -7.65 -10.45 -2.95
CA TYR A 20 -7.71 -11.85 -2.50
C TYR A 20 -6.38 -12.57 -2.74
N LYS A 21 -5.72 -12.30 -3.84
CA LYS A 21 -4.40 -12.86 -4.13
C LYS A 21 -3.39 -12.49 -3.06
N ILE A 22 -3.38 -11.24 -2.58
CA ILE A 22 -2.50 -10.81 -1.47
C ILE A 22 -2.84 -11.56 -0.19
N TRP A 23 -4.13 -11.70 0.12
CA TRP A 23 -4.57 -12.35 1.35
C TRP A 23 -4.15 -13.82 1.44
N HIS A 24 -3.91 -14.46 0.30
CA HIS A 24 -3.43 -15.84 0.26
C HIS A 24 -1.91 -15.95 0.33
N HIS A 25 -1.18 -14.83 0.34
CA HIS A 25 0.27 -14.79 0.55
C HIS A 25 0.56 -14.41 2.00
N HIS A 26 0.95 -15.40 2.81
CA HIS A 26 1.09 -15.25 4.27
C HIS A 26 2.43 -14.69 4.74
N ASP A 27 3.38 -14.47 3.83
CA ASP A 27 4.74 -14.06 4.16
C ASP A 27 4.86 -12.62 4.69
N THR A 28 3.80 -11.82 4.56
CA THR A 28 3.77 -10.43 5.04
C THR A 28 2.95 -10.23 6.31
N ILE A 29 2.31 -11.29 6.82
CA ILE A 29 1.43 -11.22 7.99
C ILE A 29 2.11 -11.90 9.18
N ASP A 30 2.11 -11.20 10.32
CA ASP A 30 2.68 -11.69 11.57
C ASP A 30 1.96 -12.95 12.06
N ASP A 31 2.72 -13.91 12.64
CA ASP A 31 2.20 -15.16 13.19
C ASP A 31 1.22 -14.95 14.35
N LEU A 32 1.16 -13.76 14.93
CA LEU A 32 0.22 -13.42 15.98
C LEU A 32 -1.24 -13.46 15.52
N TYR A 33 -1.47 -13.37 14.21
CA TYR A 33 -2.82 -13.26 13.66
C TYR A 33 -3.30 -14.57 13.06
N ASN A 34 -4.56 -14.90 13.35
CA ASN A 34 -5.26 -16.02 12.74
C ASN A 34 -6.26 -15.43 11.74
N CYS A 35 -5.80 -15.23 10.51
CA CYS A 35 -6.56 -14.50 9.50
C CYS A 35 -7.74 -15.29 8.96
N ASN A 36 -8.88 -14.63 8.82
CA ASN A 36 -10.07 -15.16 8.15
C ASN A 36 -10.15 -14.57 6.73
N TYR A 37 -9.79 -15.36 5.72
CA TYR A 37 -9.79 -14.93 4.33
C TYR A 37 -11.12 -15.12 3.60
N ASP A 38 -12.14 -15.63 4.30
CA ASP A 38 -13.48 -15.79 3.73
C ASP A 38 -14.33 -14.51 3.86
N VAL A 39 -13.77 -13.48 4.47
CA VAL A 39 -14.45 -12.21 4.65
C VAL A 39 -14.57 -11.49 3.32
N LYS A 40 -15.78 -10.99 3.03
CA LYS A 40 -16.01 -10.21 1.81
C LYS A 40 -15.33 -8.85 1.89
N ILE A 41 -14.63 -8.47 0.81
CA ILE A 41 -13.95 -7.18 0.73
C ILE A 41 -14.97 -6.04 0.68
N LYS A 42 -14.78 -5.05 1.56
CA LYS A 42 -15.54 -3.80 1.56
C LYS A 42 -14.58 -2.64 1.40
N PHE A 43 -14.93 -1.71 0.53
CA PHE A 43 -14.14 -0.50 0.33
C PHE A 43 -14.69 0.64 1.17
N GLY A 44 -13.79 1.44 1.77
CA GLY A 44 -14.16 2.67 2.44
C GLY A 44 -14.56 3.75 1.44
N GLU A 45 -15.30 4.74 1.93
CA GLU A 45 -15.82 5.84 1.12
C GLU A 45 -14.73 6.64 0.41
N ASN A 46 -13.57 6.78 1.06
CA ASN A 46 -12.46 7.61 0.58
C ASN A 46 -11.33 6.81 -0.04
N GLU A 47 -11.52 5.51 -0.25
CA GLU A 47 -10.53 4.66 -0.89
C GLU A 47 -10.56 4.81 -2.41
N PHE A 48 -9.38 4.81 -3.02
CA PHE A 48 -9.24 4.80 -4.48
C PHE A 48 -7.97 4.05 -4.86
N TYR A 49 -7.95 3.51 -6.07
CA TYR A 49 -6.95 2.53 -6.47
C TYR A 49 -6.35 2.85 -7.83
N TYR A 50 -5.09 2.47 -7.99
CA TYR A 50 -4.35 2.57 -9.26
C TYR A 50 -3.76 1.22 -9.64
N LYS A 51 -3.82 0.91 -10.93
CA LYS A 51 -2.99 -0.14 -11.51
C LYS A 51 -1.55 0.37 -11.54
N ILE A 52 -0.61 -0.53 -11.32
CA ILE A 52 0.82 -0.25 -11.57
C ILE A 52 1.16 -0.90 -12.89
N LEU A 53 1.54 -0.08 -13.86
CA LEU A 53 1.90 -0.53 -15.19
C LEU A 53 3.41 -0.35 -15.39
N LYS A 54 4.07 -1.41 -15.89
CA LYS A 54 5.45 -1.38 -16.34
C LYS A 54 5.43 -1.66 -17.82
N ASP A 55 5.83 -0.68 -18.64
CA ASP A 55 5.80 -0.78 -20.09
C ASP A 55 4.43 -1.28 -20.61
N ASP A 56 3.36 -0.68 -20.04
CA ASP A 56 1.95 -0.96 -20.34
C ASP A 56 1.44 -2.34 -19.88
N ILE A 57 2.23 -3.09 -19.12
CA ILE A 57 1.83 -4.36 -18.53
C ILE A 57 1.50 -4.16 -17.04
N MET A 58 0.35 -4.64 -16.58
CA MET A 58 -0.02 -4.55 -15.18
C MET A 58 0.83 -5.50 -14.35
N VAL A 59 1.62 -4.93 -13.45
CA VAL A 59 2.55 -5.68 -12.59
C VAL A 59 2.18 -5.63 -11.11
N GLY A 60 1.17 -4.85 -10.76
CA GLY A 60 0.71 -4.70 -9.39
C GLY A 60 -0.36 -3.64 -9.28
N PHE A 61 -0.63 -3.24 -8.04
CA PHE A 61 -1.60 -2.18 -7.77
C PHE A 61 -1.31 -1.49 -6.45
N VAL A 62 -1.90 -0.32 -6.26
CA VAL A 62 -1.82 0.44 -5.01
C VAL A 62 -3.18 0.98 -4.65
N GLY A 63 -3.56 0.80 -3.39
CA GLY A 63 -4.77 1.35 -2.81
C GLY A 63 -4.43 2.47 -1.85
N LEU A 64 -5.12 3.59 -1.99
CA LEU A 64 -4.92 4.80 -1.21
C LEU A 64 -6.22 5.19 -0.51
N ASP A 65 -6.09 5.91 0.60
CA ASP A 65 -7.23 6.39 1.37
C ASP A 65 -6.94 7.79 1.89
N LEU A 66 -7.93 8.67 1.85
CA LEU A 66 -7.81 10.00 2.42
C LEU A 66 -8.24 9.93 3.89
N ARG A 67 -7.31 10.26 4.78
CA ARG A 67 -7.58 10.23 6.22
C ARG A 67 -7.34 11.61 6.83
N ASP A 68 -8.32 12.04 7.62
CA ASP A 68 -8.27 13.32 8.32
C ASP A 68 -8.49 13.09 9.82
N ASP A 69 -7.61 13.64 10.63
CA ASP A 69 -7.72 13.63 12.09
C ASP A 69 -7.74 15.07 12.57
N GLU A 70 -8.91 15.56 12.94
CA GLU A 70 -9.09 16.96 13.36
C GLU A 70 -8.39 17.27 14.68
N VAL A 71 -8.33 16.30 15.58
CA VAL A 71 -7.69 16.48 16.90
C VAL A 71 -6.18 16.66 16.75
N LEU A 72 -5.56 15.82 15.93
CA LEU A 72 -4.12 15.90 15.69
C LEU A 72 -3.75 16.88 14.58
N ASN A 73 -4.75 17.47 13.93
CA ASN A 73 -4.57 18.32 12.75
C ASN A 73 -3.70 17.62 11.70
N GLN A 74 -4.01 16.35 11.45
CA GLN A 74 -3.34 15.53 10.45
C GLN A 74 -4.24 15.29 9.26
N HIS A 75 -3.67 15.46 8.07
CA HIS A 75 -4.33 15.18 6.80
C HIS A 75 -3.38 14.32 6.00
N THR A 76 -3.69 13.03 5.89
CA THR A 76 -2.78 12.07 5.26
C THR A 76 -3.39 11.40 4.05
N LEU A 77 -2.51 11.00 3.15
CA LEU A 77 -2.78 10.04 2.09
C LEU A 77 -2.25 8.71 2.62
N TYR A 78 -3.16 7.81 2.95
CA TYR A 78 -2.82 6.53 3.58
C TYR A 78 -2.66 5.45 2.50
N ILE A 79 -1.55 4.75 2.52
CA ILE A 79 -1.32 3.63 1.62
C ILE A 79 -1.95 2.38 2.27
N ASN A 80 -3.12 1.99 1.78
CA ASN A 80 -3.83 0.82 2.28
C ASN A 80 -3.18 -0.48 1.82
N ARG A 81 -2.81 -0.51 0.54
CA ARG A 81 -2.27 -1.71 -0.10
C ARG A 81 -1.27 -1.28 -1.15
N LEU A 82 -0.15 -1.97 -1.17
CA LEU A 82 0.85 -1.82 -2.23
C LEU A 82 1.35 -3.22 -2.55
N TYR A 83 1.07 -3.69 -3.75
CA TYR A 83 1.44 -5.03 -4.17
C TYR A 83 2.09 -4.99 -5.55
N ILE A 84 3.21 -5.69 -5.65
CA ILE A 84 3.91 -5.90 -6.92
C ILE A 84 4.05 -7.41 -7.08
N ASP A 85 3.67 -7.94 -8.23
CA ASP A 85 3.80 -9.36 -8.52
C ASP A 85 5.23 -9.83 -8.27
N GLU A 86 5.36 -11.03 -7.74
CA GLU A 86 6.60 -11.60 -7.26
C GLU A 86 7.71 -11.55 -8.32
N GLU A 87 7.38 -11.85 -9.58
CA GLU A 87 8.35 -11.86 -10.68
C GLU A 87 8.89 -10.48 -11.03
N TYR A 88 8.24 -9.41 -10.58
CA TYR A 88 8.65 -8.03 -10.84
C TYR A 88 9.28 -7.34 -9.63
N ARG A 89 9.50 -8.07 -8.55
CA ARG A 89 10.12 -7.53 -7.33
C ARG A 89 11.63 -7.38 -7.52
N ASN A 90 12.24 -6.54 -6.67
CA ASN A 90 13.69 -6.27 -6.69
C ASN A 90 14.18 -5.62 -8.00
N MET A 91 13.30 -4.90 -8.68
CA MET A 91 13.60 -4.14 -9.90
C MET A 91 13.48 -2.62 -9.72
N GLY A 92 13.28 -2.16 -8.48
CA GLY A 92 13.10 -0.73 -8.19
C GLY A 92 11.69 -0.20 -8.48
N ILE A 93 10.74 -1.05 -8.81
CA ILE A 93 9.36 -0.63 -9.14
C ILE A 93 8.67 -0.01 -7.91
N GLY A 94 8.82 -0.63 -6.74
CA GLY A 94 8.24 -0.10 -5.49
C GLY A 94 8.70 1.32 -5.20
N GLU A 95 9.99 1.59 -5.38
CA GLU A 95 10.55 2.93 -5.20
C GLU A 95 9.95 3.93 -6.17
N GLU A 96 9.81 3.57 -7.44
CA GLU A 96 9.20 4.44 -8.44
C GLU A 96 7.73 4.70 -8.13
N VAL A 97 7.00 3.71 -7.64
CA VAL A 97 5.60 3.87 -7.22
C VAL A 97 5.50 4.84 -6.05
N ILE A 98 6.36 4.69 -5.03
CA ILE A 98 6.37 5.59 -3.87
C ILE A 98 6.64 7.04 -4.32
N LYS A 99 7.58 7.25 -5.24
CA LYS A 99 7.85 8.59 -5.78
C LYS A 99 6.61 9.20 -6.43
N LYS A 100 5.83 8.42 -7.15
CA LYS A 100 4.58 8.88 -7.77
C LYS A 100 3.51 9.19 -6.73
N ILE A 101 3.44 8.39 -5.67
CA ILE A 101 2.53 8.66 -4.54
C ILE A 101 2.92 9.95 -3.84
N ILE A 102 4.22 10.20 -3.68
CA ILE A 102 4.71 11.46 -3.10
C ILE A 102 4.24 12.65 -3.95
N ASP A 103 4.29 12.56 -5.26
CA ASP A 103 3.80 13.63 -6.13
C ASP A 103 2.29 13.85 -5.95
N ILE A 104 1.51 12.77 -5.86
CA ILE A 104 0.07 12.86 -5.59
C ILE A 104 -0.19 13.55 -4.24
N ALA A 105 0.54 13.15 -3.21
CA ALA A 105 0.40 13.69 -1.86
C ALA A 105 0.75 15.19 -1.82
N LYS A 106 1.81 15.59 -2.53
CA LYS A 106 2.18 17.01 -2.65
C LYS A 106 1.08 17.83 -3.30
N ASP A 107 0.48 17.33 -4.37
CA ASP A 107 -0.61 17.99 -5.05
C ASP A 107 -1.84 18.15 -4.15
N MET A 108 -2.05 17.22 -3.24
CA MET A 108 -3.15 17.25 -2.27
C MET A 108 -2.80 17.99 -0.98
N ASN A 109 -1.55 18.40 -0.81
CA ASN A 109 -1.02 18.98 0.43
C ASN A 109 -1.27 18.06 1.62
N ARG A 110 -0.89 16.78 1.49
CA ARG A 110 -1.05 15.76 2.51
C ARG A 110 0.26 15.04 2.79
N ASP A 111 0.48 14.67 4.04
CA ASP A 111 1.54 13.73 4.40
C ASP A 111 1.13 12.33 3.98
N ILE A 112 2.07 11.40 3.94
CA ILE A 112 1.81 10.00 3.59
C ILE A 112 1.93 9.15 4.83
N GLU A 113 0.95 8.28 5.04
CA GLU A 113 0.89 7.37 6.17
C GLU A 113 0.70 5.93 5.68
N LEU A 114 1.29 4.97 6.38
CA LEU A 114 1.07 3.55 6.11
C LEU A 114 1.28 2.74 7.38
N GLU A 115 0.78 1.50 7.36
CA GLU A 115 1.05 0.51 8.39
C GLU A 115 1.75 -0.69 7.76
N VAL A 116 2.71 -1.28 8.47
CA VAL A 116 3.37 -2.52 8.05
C VAL A 116 3.43 -3.47 9.23
N PHE A 117 3.28 -4.76 8.95
CA PHE A 117 3.57 -5.77 9.96
C PHE A 117 5.08 -5.84 10.22
N GLY A 118 5.46 -6.09 11.47
CA GLY A 118 6.86 -6.05 11.88
C GLY A 118 7.80 -7.00 11.13
N ASN A 119 7.25 -8.07 10.54
CA ASN A 119 8.02 -9.04 9.76
C ASN A 119 8.00 -8.78 8.25
N ASN A 120 7.35 -7.70 7.81
CA ASN A 120 7.26 -7.39 6.38
C ASN A 120 8.56 -6.74 5.90
N PRO A 121 9.28 -7.37 4.95
CA PRO A 121 10.55 -6.81 4.46
C PRO A 121 10.40 -5.46 3.73
N ALA A 122 9.19 -5.08 3.33
CA ALA A 122 8.94 -3.79 2.69
C ALA A 122 9.28 -2.61 3.60
N ILE A 123 9.41 -2.82 4.91
CA ILE A 123 9.80 -1.77 5.85
C ILE A 123 11.12 -1.11 5.44
N HIS A 124 12.05 -1.88 4.86
CA HIS A 124 13.34 -1.34 4.41
C HIS A 124 13.18 -0.34 3.27
N LEU A 125 12.26 -0.60 2.35
CA LEU A 125 11.96 0.34 1.27
C LEU A 125 11.36 1.62 1.84
N TYR A 126 10.41 1.50 2.76
CA TYR A 126 9.75 2.67 3.35
C TYR A 126 10.74 3.53 4.14
N GLU A 127 11.60 2.92 4.95
CA GLU A 127 12.64 3.65 5.67
C GLU A 127 13.60 4.36 4.71
N LYS A 128 14.01 3.69 3.63
CA LYS A 128 14.86 4.27 2.58
C LYS A 128 14.22 5.51 1.95
N MET A 129 12.90 5.49 1.77
CA MET A 129 12.16 6.61 1.18
C MET A 129 11.86 7.74 2.17
N GLY A 130 12.26 7.60 3.42
CA GLY A 130 12.12 8.65 4.43
C GLY A 130 10.98 8.45 5.41
N PHE A 131 10.27 7.33 5.36
CA PHE A 131 9.23 7.03 6.33
C PHE A 131 9.85 6.76 7.71
N LYS A 132 9.19 7.24 8.75
CA LYS A 132 9.61 7.05 10.14
C LYS A 132 8.44 6.51 10.95
N VAL A 133 8.75 5.65 11.92
CA VAL A 133 7.74 5.17 12.87
C VAL A 133 7.27 6.35 13.72
N HIS A 134 5.94 6.59 13.76
CA HIS A 134 5.37 7.66 14.57
C HIS A 134 4.48 7.16 15.69
N TYR A 135 4.01 5.91 15.64
CA TYR A 135 3.39 5.24 16.79
C TYR A 135 3.59 3.74 16.67
N ARG A 136 3.32 3.03 17.76
CA ARG A 136 3.43 1.57 17.79
C ARG A 136 2.14 0.97 18.32
N ASP A 137 1.67 -0.07 17.67
CA ASP A 137 0.54 -0.87 18.09
C ASP A 137 1.06 -2.12 18.80
N MET A 138 0.47 -2.45 19.94
CA MET A 138 0.92 -3.57 20.75
C MET A 138 -0.27 -4.45 21.14
N ILE A 139 -0.09 -5.76 21.10
CA ILE A 139 -1.13 -6.72 21.44
C ILE A 139 -0.61 -7.73 22.45
N LEU A 140 -1.43 -8.03 23.46
CA LEU A 140 -1.20 -9.12 24.40
C LEU A 140 -2.24 -10.20 24.13
N LYS A 141 -1.79 -11.34 23.65
CA LYS A 141 -2.67 -12.50 23.46
C LYS A 141 -2.96 -13.16 24.81
N ILE A 142 -4.24 -13.41 25.09
CA ILE A 142 -4.70 -14.07 26.31
C ILE A 142 -4.91 -15.57 26.01
#